data_7598ffbfd8a40c6f1d2eb2c295a23bfb
#
_entry.id   7598ffbfd8a40c6f1d2eb2c295a23bfb
#
_cell.length_a   1.000
_cell.length_b   1.000
_cell.length_c   1.000
_cell.angle_alpha   90.00
_cell.angle_beta   90.00
_cell.angle_gamma   90.00
#
_symmetry.space_group_name_H-M   'P 1'
#
loop_
_entity.id
_entity.type
_entity.pdbx_description
1 polymer ?
#
loop_
_entity_poly.entity_id
_entity_poly.type
_entity_poly.pdbx_seq_one_letter_code
_entity_poly.pdbx_strand_id
1 'polypeptide(L)'
;MRVRKPFNKAAHASYDAIGKQTVLKLLKSMDVEAEENSNPYGVDILLKKGVGSYEVERRSIWTEDWPFATVHIPERKTKFLIPEMTYAVVNKDCNKVMLCSSETILKYEQLEVPNKAVATGEYFYDVPLKEWTVHDVG
;
A
#
# COMPACT_ATOMS: atom_id res chain seq x y z
N MET A 1 20.18 -10.19 22.76
CA MET A 1 19.91 -10.08 21.32
C MET A 1 18.46 -10.43 21.03
N ARG A 2 17.79 -9.58 20.27
CA ARG A 2 16.38 -9.81 19.96
C ARG A 2 16.27 -10.73 18.74
N VAL A 3 15.60 -11.86 18.91
CA VAL A 3 15.39 -12.81 17.81
C VAL A 3 14.12 -12.42 17.06
N ARG A 4 14.22 -12.19 15.75
CA ARG A 4 13.06 -11.97 14.91
C ARG A 4 12.32 -13.28 14.67
N LYS A 5 10.99 -13.22 14.63
CA LYS A 5 10.20 -14.36 14.15
C LYS A 5 10.62 -14.68 12.71
N PRO A 6 10.76 -15.95 12.35
CA PRO A 6 11.03 -16.33 10.98
C PRO A 6 9.95 -15.77 10.04
N PHE A 7 10.38 -15.21 8.91
CA PHE A 7 9.47 -14.72 7.90
C PHE A 7 8.78 -15.90 7.19
N ASN A 8 7.46 -15.94 7.25
CA ASN A 8 6.67 -16.96 6.56
C ASN A 8 6.25 -16.46 5.18
N LYS A 9 6.99 -16.84 4.13
CA LYS A 9 6.73 -16.40 2.77
C LYS A 9 5.35 -16.81 2.25
N ALA A 10 4.89 -18.01 2.59
CA ALA A 10 3.60 -18.49 2.13
C ALA A 10 2.44 -17.72 2.76
N ALA A 11 2.49 -17.46 4.07
CA ALA A 11 1.46 -16.68 4.76
C ALA A 11 1.45 -15.23 4.27
N HIS A 12 2.63 -14.62 4.06
CA HIS A 12 2.76 -13.26 3.58
C HIS A 12 2.23 -13.12 2.14
N ALA A 13 2.58 -14.04 1.25
CA ALA A 13 2.10 -14.03 -0.13
C ALA A 13 0.57 -14.17 -0.21
N SER A 14 -0.01 -15.04 0.63
CA SER A 14 -1.47 -15.20 0.72
C SER A 14 -2.15 -13.93 1.23
N TYR A 15 -1.57 -13.29 2.24
CA TYR A 15 -2.08 -12.04 2.81
C TYR A 15 -2.09 -10.92 1.78
N ASP A 16 -0.99 -10.77 1.04
CA ASP A 16 -0.85 -9.76 -0.01
C ASP A 16 -1.77 -10.05 -1.21
N ALA A 17 -1.91 -11.33 -1.58
CA ALA A 17 -2.76 -11.73 -2.70
C ALA A 17 -4.23 -11.34 -2.47
N ILE A 18 -4.73 -11.49 -1.24
CA ILE A 18 -6.10 -11.08 -0.88
C ILE A 18 -6.23 -9.55 -1.01
N GLY A 19 -5.24 -8.79 -0.57
CA GLY A 19 -5.23 -7.34 -0.73
C GLY A 19 -5.28 -6.92 -2.20
N LYS A 20 -4.49 -7.54 -3.06
CA LYS A 20 -4.50 -7.27 -4.50
C LYS A 20 -5.86 -7.56 -5.13
N GLN A 21 -6.49 -8.69 -4.78
CA GLN A 21 -7.81 -9.04 -5.27
C GLN A 21 -8.86 -8.02 -4.84
N THR A 22 -8.74 -7.48 -3.64
CA THR A 22 -9.64 -6.44 -3.14
C THR A 22 -9.55 -5.17 -3.99
N VAL A 23 -8.33 -4.74 -4.33
CA VAL A 23 -8.12 -3.56 -5.18
C VAL A 23 -8.65 -3.82 -6.59
N LEU A 24 -8.41 -5.00 -7.15
CA LEU A 24 -8.95 -5.35 -8.48
C LEU A 24 -10.47 -5.32 -8.48
N LYS A 25 -11.12 -5.81 -7.42
CA LYS A 25 -12.58 -5.75 -7.25
C LYS A 25 -13.08 -4.31 -7.21
N LEU A 26 -12.40 -3.43 -6.48
CA LEU A 26 -12.74 -2.01 -6.43
C LEU A 26 -12.65 -1.38 -7.82
N LEU A 27 -11.55 -1.60 -8.52
CA LEU A 27 -11.33 -1.04 -9.86
C LEU A 27 -12.40 -1.52 -10.84
N LYS A 28 -12.75 -2.79 -10.79
CA LYS A 28 -13.84 -3.34 -11.63
C LYS A 28 -15.16 -2.65 -11.33
N SER A 29 -15.46 -2.37 -10.07
CA SER A 29 -16.69 -1.64 -9.69
C SER A 29 -16.72 -0.20 -10.22
N MET A 30 -15.55 0.35 -10.53
CA MET A 30 -15.37 1.69 -11.09
C MET A 30 -15.23 1.68 -12.63
N ASP A 31 -15.50 0.53 -13.25
CA ASP A 31 -15.32 0.30 -14.69
C ASP A 31 -13.86 0.50 -15.17
N VAL A 32 -12.90 0.22 -14.30
CA VAL A 32 -11.49 0.27 -14.64
C VAL A 32 -10.95 -1.15 -14.83
N GLU A 33 -10.47 -1.43 -16.04
CA GLU A 33 -9.88 -2.72 -16.37
C GLU A 33 -8.42 -2.74 -15.91
N ALA A 34 -8.07 -3.69 -15.07
CA ALA A 34 -6.74 -3.84 -14.51
C ALA A 34 -6.39 -5.31 -14.30
N GLU A 35 -5.10 -5.60 -14.19
CA GLU A 35 -4.60 -6.95 -13.96
C GLU A 35 -3.38 -6.93 -13.06
N GLU A 36 -3.10 -8.05 -12.41
CA GLU A 36 -1.87 -8.19 -11.64
C GLU A 36 -0.67 -8.11 -12.59
N ASN A 37 0.39 -7.43 -12.14
CA ASN A 37 1.64 -7.37 -12.88
C ASN A 37 2.33 -8.74 -12.81
N SER A 38 2.66 -9.31 -13.96
CA SER A 38 3.39 -10.58 -14.03
C SER A 38 4.85 -10.46 -13.58
N ASN A 39 5.39 -9.25 -13.56
CA ASN A 39 6.74 -9.00 -13.07
C ASN A 39 6.73 -8.86 -11.54
N PRO A 40 7.32 -9.81 -10.78
CA PRO A 40 7.29 -9.77 -9.31
C PRO A 40 8.14 -8.63 -8.71
N TYR A 41 8.98 -7.97 -9.51
CA TYR A 41 9.82 -6.86 -9.05
C TYR A 41 9.24 -5.48 -9.36
N GLY A 42 8.11 -5.42 -10.06
CA GLY A 42 7.42 -4.17 -10.38
C GLY A 42 6.28 -3.86 -9.43
N VAL A 43 5.50 -2.85 -9.77
CA VAL A 43 4.24 -2.52 -9.05
C VAL A 43 3.27 -3.69 -9.12
N ASP A 44 2.32 -3.73 -8.19
CA ASP A 44 1.44 -4.89 -8.04
C ASP A 44 0.39 -5.03 -9.15
N ILE A 45 -0.17 -3.93 -9.61
CA ILE A 45 -1.29 -3.92 -10.57
C ILE A 45 -1.02 -2.94 -11.69
N LEU A 46 -1.34 -3.35 -12.92
CA LEU A 46 -1.25 -2.52 -14.11
C LEU A 46 -2.64 -2.32 -14.71
N LEU A 47 -2.92 -1.12 -15.23
CA LEU A 47 -4.12 -0.89 -16.03
C LEU A 47 -3.96 -1.59 -17.38
N LYS A 48 -5.04 -2.21 -17.86
CA LYS A 48 -5.05 -2.84 -19.19
C LYS A 48 -5.07 -1.81 -20.32
N LYS A 49 -5.61 -0.62 -20.04
CA LYS A 49 -5.64 0.50 -20.97
C LYS A 49 -5.09 1.74 -20.27
N GLY A 50 -4.15 2.41 -20.90
CA GLY A 50 -3.51 3.59 -20.34
C GLY A 50 -2.25 3.27 -19.55
N VAL A 51 -1.79 4.22 -18.77
CA VAL A 51 -0.46 4.18 -18.11
C VAL A 51 -0.53 4.08 -16.59
N GLY A 52 -1.69 3.87 -16.03
CA GLY A 52 -1.85 3.81 -14.57
C GLY A 52 -1.37 2.49 -13.96
N SER A 53 -0.94 2.55 -12.72
CA SER A 53 -0.52 1.39 -11.95
C SER A 53 -0.88 1.57 -10.48
N TYR A 54 -0.84 0.48 -9.73
CA TYR A 54 -1.15 0.47 -8.29
C TYR A 54 -0.14 -0.36 -7.53
N GLU A 55 0.34 0.18 -6.42
CA GLU A 55 1.08 -0.58 -5.42
C GLU A 55 0.12 -0.84 -4.26
N VAL A 56 0.03 -2.07 -3.79
CA VAL A 56 -0.97 -2.50 -2.81
C VAL A 56 -0.30 -2.93 -1.52
N GLU A 57 -0.82 -2.45 -0.39
CA GLU A 57 -0.39 -2.87 0.93
C GLU A 57 -1.63 -3.12 1.81
N ARG A 58 -1.73 -4.31 2.39
CA ARG A 58 -2.78 -4.64 3.35
C ARG A 58 -2.26 -4.40 4.76
N ARG A 59 -3.03 -3.64 5.57
CA ARG A 59 -2.62 -3.33 6.94
C ARG A 59 -3.63 -3.83 7.96
N SER A 60 -3.19 -4.73 8.81
CA SER A 60 -4.02 -5.35 9.84
C SER A 60 -4.40 -4.39 10.97
N ILE A 61 -3.67 -3.29 11.15
CA ILE A 61 -4.00 -2.26 12.13
C ILE A 61 -5.28 -1.50 11.77
N TRP A 62 -5.64 -1.50 10.50
CA TRP A 62 -6.83 -0.82 10.01
C TRP A 62 -8.01 -1.80 9.97
N THR A 63 -8.91 -1.68 10.95
CA THR A 63 -10.13 -2.49 11.00
C THR A 63 -11.31 -1.72 10.39
N GLU A 64 -11.96 -0.82 11.11
CA GLU A 64 -13.04 0.00 10.58
C GLU A 64 -12.54 1.38 10.17
N ASP A 65 -11.97 2.13 11.11
CA ASP A 65 -11.41 3.44 10.87
C ASP A 65 -9.89 3.39 10.93
N TRP A 66 -9.23 4.20 10.09
CA TRP A 66 -7.79 4.35 10.19
C TRP A 66 -7.44 5.05 11.51
N PRO A 67 -6.63 4.43 12.38
CA PRO A 67 -6.46 4.90 13.77
C PRO A 67 -5.49 6.07 13.93
N PHE A 68 -4.86 6.53 12.85
CA PHE A 68 -3.84 7.58 12.91
C PHE A 68 -4.22 8.80 12.07
N ALA A 69 -3.59 9.95 12.36
CA ALA A 69 -3.77 11.17 11.57
C ALA A 69 -3.04 11.14 10.24
N THR A 70 -2.04 10.27 10.10
CA THR A 70 -1.21 10.14 8.91
C THR A 70 -1.06 8.67 8.52
N VAL A 71 -0.61 8.45 7.28
CA VAL A 71 -0.28 7.12 6.77
C VAL A 71 1.21 7.11 6.45
N HIS A 72 1.95 6.17 7.01
CA HIS A 72 3.39 6.02 6.77
C HIS A 72 3.64 5.11 5.58
N ILE A 73 4.39 5.61 4.59
CA ILE A 73 4.84 4.81 3.45
C ILE A 73 6.33 4.56 3.61
N PRO A 74 6.79 3.28 3.72
CA PRO A 74 8.21 3.00 3.94
C PRO A 74 9.09 3.51 2.80
N GLU A 75 10.28 4.02 3.14
CA GLU A 75 11.25 4.50 2.17
C GLU A 75 11.58 3.45 1.09
N ARG A 76 11.61 2.17 1.45
CA ARG A 76 11.86 1.08 0.51
C ARG A 76 10.85 1.03 -0.64
N LYS A 77 9.69 1.69 -0.49
CA LYS A 77 8.66 1.78 -1.52
C LYS A 77 8.90 2.92 -2.52
N THR A 78 9.93 3.77 -2.30
CA THR A 78 10.22 4.90 -3.19
C THR A 78 10.36 4.47 -4.66
N LYS A 79 10.96 3.30 -4.92
CA LYS A 79 11.12 2.76 -6.27
C LYS A 79 9.80 2.53 -7.00
N PHE A 80 8.69 2.41 -6.28
CA PHE A 80 7.36 2.24 -6.85
C PHE A 80 6.58 3.56 -6.96
N LEU A 81 7.09 4.65 -6.40
CA LEU A 81 6.46 5.98 -6.49
C LEU A 81 6.78 6.63 -7.85
N ILE A 82 6.39 5.95 -8.90
CA ILE A 82 6.61 6.35 -10.29
C ILE A 82 5.40 7.17 -10.79
N PRO A 83 5.55 7.92 -11.89
CA PRO A 83 4.42 8.67 -12.46
C PRO A 83 3.22 7.78 -12.74
N GLU A 84 2.01 8.31 -12.53
CA GLU A 84 0.74 7.62 -12.75
C GLU A 84 0.50 6.40 -11.84
N MET A 85 1.30 6.23 -10.78
CA MET A 85 1.07 5.17 -9.80
C MET A 85 0.17 5.70 -8.67
N THR A 86 -0.78 4.87 -8.24
CA THR A 86 -1.60 5.11 -7.05
C THR A 86 -1.25 4.08 -5.98
N TYR A 87 -0.99 4.56 -4.78
CA TYR A 87 -0.75 3.69 -3.63
C TYR A 87 -2.09 3.31 -3.01
N ALA A 88 -2.33 2.02 -2.83
CA ALA A 88 -3.56 1.49 -2.29
C ALA A 88 -3.28 0.77 -0.96
N VAL A 89 -3.93 1.21 0.10
CA VAL A 89 -3.87 0.54 1.40
C VAL A 89 -5.21 -0.13 1.66
N VAL A 90 -5.18 -1.42 1.92
CA VAL A 90 -6.36 -2.25 2.16
C VAL A 90 -6.46 -2.56 3.65
N ASN A 91 -7.66 -2.52 4.20
CA ASN A 91 -7.86 -2.82 5.61
C ASN A 91 -7.80 -4.33 5.90
N LYS A 92 -7.80 -4.69 7.18
CA LYS A 92 -7.68 -6.07 7.65
C LYS A 92 -8.76 -6.99 7.03
N ASP A 93 -10.00 -6.53 7.00
CA ASP A 93 -11.14 -7.33 6.53
C ASP A 93 -11.37 -7.25 5.02
N CYS A 94 -10.51 -6.53 4.30
CA CYS A 94 -10.57 -6.38 2.84
C CYS A 94 -11.91 -5.84 2.34
N ASN A 95 -12.50 -4.92 3.08
CA ASN A 95 -13.74 -4.25 2.70
C ASN A 95 -13.61 -2.73 2.57
N LYS A 96 -12.40 -2.20 2.79
CA LYS A 96 -12.09 -0.78 2.58
C LYS A 96 -10.72 -0.64 1.93
N VAL A 97 -10.62 0.31 1.02
CA VAL A 97 -9.36 0.66 0.35
C VAL A 97 -9.21 2.17 0.39
N MET A 98 -8.04 2.67 0.77
CA MET A 98 -7.72 4.09 0.61
C MET A 98 -6.63 4.27 -0.44
N LEU A 99 -6.79 5.32 -1.24
CA LEU A 99 -5.95 5.59 -2.40
C LEU A 99 -5.28 6.96 -2.27
N CYS A 100 -4.01 7.02 -2.66
CA CYS A 100 -3.25 8.28 -2.77
C CYS A 100 -2.27 8.19 -3.93
N SER A 101 -2.18 9.24 -4.75
CA SER A 101 -1.27 9.25 -5.88
C SER A 101 0.20 9.34 -5.44
N SER A 102 1.10 8.77 -6.25
CA SER A 102 2.54 8.85 -6.01
C SER A 102 3.02 10.31 -5.98
N GLU A 103 2.48 11.16 -6.84
CA GLU A 103 2.83 12.58 -6.87
C GLU A 103 2.52 13.27 -5.55
N THR A 104 1.38 12.95 -4.95
CA THR A 104 1.00 13.49 -3.65
C THR A 104 1.92 13.00 -2.54
N ILE A 105 2.22 11.69 -2.51
CA ILE A 105 3.11 11.11 -1.51
C ILE A 105 4.48 11.77 -1.55
N LEU A 106 5.03 11.99 -2.75
CA LEU A 106 6.35 12.58 -2.94
C LEU A 106 6.44 14.05 -2.53
N LYS A 107 5.33 14.72 -2.29
CA LYS A 107 5.31 16.09 -1.77
C LYS A 107 5.65 16.16 -0.28
N TYR A 108 5.56 15.05 0.43
CA TYR A 108 5.78 14.98 1.87
C TYR A 108 7.19 14.49 2.19
N GLU A 109 7.78 15.09 3.24
CA GLU A 109 9.12 14.72 3.69
C GLU A 109 9.11 13.36 4.39
N GLN A 110 10.24 12.67 4.30
CA GLN A 110 10.46 11.46 5.05
C GLN A 110 10.79 11.79 6.49
N LEU A 111 10.21 11.03 7.42
CA LEU A 111 10.51 11.11 8.85
C LEU A 111 11.20 9.83 9.30
N GLU A 112 12.18 9.98 10.19
CA GLU A 112 12.78 8.85 10.86
C GLU A 112 11.89 8.44 12.04
N VAL A 113 11.44 7.20 12.03
CA VAL A 113 10.66 6.63 13.12
C VAL A 113 11.56 5.65 13.88
N PRO A 114 11.73 5.81 15.21
CA PRO A 114 12.53 4.88 15.99
C PRO A 114 12.04 3.45 15.83
N ASN A 115 12.95 2.54 15.52
CA ASN A 115 12.65 1.13 15.33
C ASN A 115 13.52 0.30 16.27
N LYS A 116 12.89 -0.45 17.15
CA LYS A 116 13.60 -1.32 18.12
C LYS A 116 14.41 -2.43 17.45
N ALA A 117 14.09 -2.76 16.19
CA ALA A 117 14.77 -3.83 15.47
C ALA A 117 16.02 -3.36 14.70
N VAL A 118 16.20 -2.05 14.49
CA VAL A 118 17.38 -1.48 13.83
C VAL A 118 17.86 -0.25 14.61
N ALA A 119 19.19 -0.10 14.70
CA ALA A 119 19.80 0.96 15.51
C ALA A 119 19.56 2.37 14.98
N THR A 120 19.38 2.52 13.66
CA THR A 120 19.25 3.80 13.00
C THR A 120 17.78 4.26 12.77
N GLY A 121 16.79 3.40 13.15
CA GLY A 121 15.39 3.68 12.84
C GLY A 121 15.05 3.40 11.38
N GLU A 122 13.81 3.67 11.01
CA GLU A 122 13.33 3.55 9.64
C GLU A 122 12.78 4.89 9.16
N TYR A 123 12.89 5.15 7.87
CA TYR A 123 12.34 6.35 7.25
C TYR A 123 11.03 6.05 6.57
N PHE A 124 10.07 6.98 6.71
CA PHE A 124 8.74 6.87 6.13
C PHE A 124 8.32 8.21 5.54
N TYR A 125 7.60 8.19 4.42
CA TYR A 125 6.82 9.33 4.00
C TYR A 125 5.62 9.43 4.94
N ASP A 126 5.41 10.60 5.52
CA ASP A 126 4.35 10.86 6.49
C ASP A 126 3.24 11.64 5.82
N VAL A 127 2.25 10.93 5.28
CA VAL A 127 1.22 11.51 4.44
C VAL A 127 -0.07 11.69 5.23
N PRO A 128 -0.57 12.94 5.38
CA PRO A 128 -1.82 13.19 6.13
C PRO A 128 -3.00 12.39 5.58
N LEU A 129 -3.87 11.92 6.48
CA LEU A 129 -5.04 11.14 6.10
C LEU A 129 -5.94 11.89 5.11
N LYS A 130 -6.01 13.21 5.17
CA LYS A 130 -6.80 14.05 4.27
C LYS A 130 -6.42 13.91 2.79
N GLU A 131 -5.20 13.43 2.50
CA GLU A 131 -4.72 13.23 1.15
C GLU A 131 -5.20 11.91 0.54
N TRP A 132 -5.80 11.06 1.35
CA TRP A 132 -6.27 9.74 0.95
C TRP A 132 -7.78 9.74 0.72
N THR A 133 -8.22 9.02 -0.32
CA THR A 133 -9.64 8.79 -0.56
C THR A 133 -10.00 7.37 -0.12
N VAL A 134 -11.02 7.24 0.71
CA VAL A 134 -11.47 5.94 1.24
C VAL A 134 -12.64 5.43 0.44
N HIS A 135 -12.58 4.18 0.03
CA HIS A 135 -13.61 3.50 -0.75
C HIS A 135 -14.05 2.23 -0.05
N ASP A 136 -15.35 2.00 0.00
CA ASP A 136 -15.89 0.73 0.48
C ASP A 136 -15.89 -0.28 -0.66
N VAL A 137 -15.56 -1.54 -0.33
CA VAL A 137 -15.55 -2.65 -1.28
C VAL A 137 -16.57 -3.67 -0.82
N GLY A 138 -17.63 -3.79 -1.58
CA GLY A 138 -18.77 -4.64 -1.25
C GLY A 138 -18.56 -6.13 -1.48
#